data_7abea81769b4c94e46d796d2fd8d6959
#
_entry.id   7abea81769b4c94e46d796d2fd8d6959
#
_cell.length_a   1.000
_cell.length_b   1.000
_cell.length_c   1.000
_cell.angle_alpha   90.00
_cell.angle_beta   90.00
_cell.angle_gamma   90.00
#
_symmetry.space_group_name_H-M   'P 1'
#
loop_
_entity.id
_entity.type
_entity.pdbx_description
1 polymer ?
#
loop_
_entity_poly.entity_id
_entity_poly.type
_entity_poly.pdbx_seq_one_letter_code
_entity_poly.pdbx_strand_id
1 'polypeptide(L)'
;FQFTEQRAQEFCANAKPKSLIDISAITSIYRPGPLSANVHEQYIQAKSSPRDIDYINEHVKDVTKETYGFLIFQEQIALLAHKLGKGLTLDEGNLLRKVLTKRGTGKEARVKKALRTKFVDGCVEKGIRYSEAEDMWERFEYFSGYGFNKSHAVCYSAISFQCAWLYNYYPIEWMAAFLDKEPEKRKEKAINIAKSNGFEIVEADVNTSSFVWEIDPTDPKRLYQPLSGLKGLGDAAIEQIVANRPFNDIEEFLFHDDIVYSKLNKKALDVLVRSGALSGLMDSRFTGRKHFWSTVAVDRVYSRKKFLENIEIYKDEGDFTTEEEIDNLTTLTGIFPMHLVMTAGVRNKLQSYYVPPVSDYDPDLGLVWFIPREVIRKKTKNGKLYWIVSVIDSNSVLTKFRCWGIVEGKDRIHLNRPYMARLDFDPAWGFSTRSIKRNLRLLG
;
A
#
# COMPACT_ATOMS: atom_id res chain seq x y z
N PHE A 1 3.23 -3.81 -6.96
CA PHE A 1 3.62 -3.25 -8.23
C PHE A 1 2.45 -2.53 -8.90
N GLN A 2 2.26 -2.61 -10.23
CA GLN A 2 1.22 -1.83 -10.92
C GLN A 2 -0.19 -2.38 -10.74
N PHE A 3 -0.35 -3.58 -10.18
CA PHE A 3 -1.63 -4.21 -9.85
C PHE A 3 -2.00 -4.11 -8.38
N THR A 4 -1.53 -3.09 -7.67
CA THR A 4 -1.85 -2.90 -6.25
C THR A 4 -3.19 -2.20 -6.01
N GLU A 5 -3.72 -1.52 -7.01
CA GLU A 5 -5.02 -0.86 -6.95
C GLU A 5 -6.15 -1.82 -7.32
N GLN A 6 -7.26 -1.78 -6.60
CA GLN A 6 -8.40 -2.67 -6.78
C GLN A 6 -8.93 -2.66 -8.22
N ARG A 7 -9.12 -1.48 -8.81
CA ARG A 7 -9.60 -1.34 -10.20
C ARG A 7 -8.64 -1.95 -11.23
N ALA A 8 -7.33 -1.89 -10.97
CA ALA A 8 -6.33 -2.53 -11.84
C ALA A 8 -6.43 -4.07 -11.74
N GLN A 9 -6.69 -4.58 -10.54
CA GLN A 9 -6.91 -6.02 -10.31
C GLN A 9 -8.20 -6.50 -10.99
N GLU A 10 -9.28 -5.75 -10.87
CA GLU A 10 -10.56 -6.01 -11.55
C GLU A 10 -10.40 -6.04 -13.07
N PHE A 11 -9.70 -5.05 -13.64
CA PHE A 11 -9.40 -5.04 -15.07
C PHE A 11 -8.59 -6.26 -15.49
N CYS A 12 -7.55 -6.62 -14.72
CA CYS A 12 -6.74 -7.80 -14.99
C CYS A 12 -7.58 -9.10 -14.93
N ALA A 13 -8.44 -9.23 -13.92
CA ALA A 13 -9.33 -10.37 -13.76
C ALA A 13 -10.33 -10.48 -14.91
N ASN A 14 -10.92 -9.38 -15.35
CA ASN A 14 -11.86 -9.33 -16.47
C ASN A 14 -11.17 -9.65 -17.82
N ALA A 15 -9.95 -9.16 -18.00
CA ALA A 15 -9.17 -9.41 -19.22
C ALA A 15 -8.60 -10.84 -19.31
N LYS A 16 -8.59 -11.60 -18.21
CA LYS A 16 -8.16 -13.02 -18.16
C LYS A 16 -6.85 -13.27 -18.94
N PRO A 17 -5.71 -12.71 -18.48
CA PRO A 17 -4.44 -12.86 -19.19
C PRO A 17 -4.02 -14.33 -19.32
N LYS A 18 -3.50 -14.71 -20.50
CA LYS A 18 -3.01 -16.06 -20.80
C LYS A 18 -1.51 -16.08 -21.11
N SER A 19 -0.88 -14.91 -21.19
CA SER A 19 0.53 -14.77 -21.53
C SER A 19 1.14 -13.55 -20.83
N LEU A 20 2.47 -13.48 -20.78
CA LEU A 20 3.19 -12.28 -20.30
C LEU A 20 2.90 -11.06 -21.17
N ILE A 21 2.62 -11.24 -22.45
CA ILE A 21 2.26 -10.14 -23.34
C ILE A 21 0.88 -9.59 -22.97
N ASP A 22 -0.08 -10.45 -22.62
CA ASP A 22 -1.38 -9.98 -22.11
C ASP A 22 -1.21 -9.12 -20.84
N ILE A 23 -0.42 -9.59 -19.87
CA ILE A 23 -0.15 -8.82 -18.64
C ILE A 23 0.53 -7.49 -18.99
N SER A 24 1.46 -7.51 -19.95
CA SER A 24 2.17 -6.31 -20.41
C SER A 24 1.23 -5.31 -21.09
N ALA A 25 0.29 -5.80 -21.90
CA ALA A 25 -0.74 -4.98 -22.53
C ALA A 25 -1.69 -4.37 -21.48
N ILE A 26 -2.20 -5.18 -20.54
CA ILE A 26 -3.06 -4.73 -19.44
C ILE A 26 -2.38 -3.64 -18.61
N THR A 27 -1.13 -3.86 -18.20
CA THR A 27 -0.33 -2.89 -17.47
C THR A 27 -0.16 -1.56 -18.25
N SER A 28 0.01 -1.65 -19.56
CA SER A 28 0.22 -0.50 -20.45
C SER A 28 -1.08 0.28 -20.70
N ILE A 29 -2.21 -0.40 -20.74
CA ILE A 29 -3.55 0.20 -20.94
C ILE A 29 -4.06 0.86 -19.66
N TYR A 30 -3.78 0.30 -18.49
CA TYR A 30 -4.28 0.84 -17.21
C TYR A 30 -3.56 2.15 -16.83
N ARG A 31 -3.87 3.20 -17.55
CA ARG A 31 -3.36 4.58 -17.36
C ARG A 31 -4.41 5.60 -17.79
N PRO A 32 -4.38 6.83 -17.22
CA PRO A 32 -5.42 7.84 -17.48
C PRO A 32 -5.77 8.05 -18.95
N GLY A 33 -4.78 8.11 -19.82
CA GLY A 33 -4.99 8.33 -21.26
C GLY A 33 -5.78 7.22 -21.94
N PRO A 34 -5.27 5.96 -21.99
CA PRO A 34 -6.00 4.85 -22.58
C PRO A 34 -7.34 4.55 -21.89
N LEU A 35 -7.43 4.75 -20.56
CA LEU A 35 -8.69 4.57 -19.82
C LEU A 35 -9.75 5.58 -20.24
N SER A 36 -9.39 6.86 -20.41
CA SER A 36 -10.30 7.91 -20.88
C SER A 36 -10.80 7.68 -22.32
N ALA A 37 -10.01 6.97 -23.13
CA ALA A 37 -10.37 6.56 -24.49
C ALA A 37 -11.11 5.21 -24.55
N ASN A 38 -11.47 4.63 -23.42
CA ASN A 38 -12.15 3.34 -23.30
C ASN A 38 -11.42 2.15 -23.96
N VAL A 39 -10.09 2.24 -24.09
CA VAL A 39 -9.26 1.21 -24.73
C VAL A 39 -9.32 -0.11 -23.96
N HIS A 40 -9.47 -0.06 -22.65
CA HIS A 40 -9.51 -1.24 -21.77
C HIS A 40 -10.71 -2.15 -22.04
N GLU A 41 -11.91 -1.62 -22.26
CA GLU A 41 -13.10 -2.42 -22.59
C GLU A 41 -13.00 -2.98 -24.00
N GLN A 42 -12.57 -2.16 -24.97
CA GLN A 42 -12.36 -2.59 -26.35
C GLN A 42 -11.31 -3.70 -26.44
N TYR A 43 -10.23 -3.63 -25.64
CA TYR A 43 -9.21 -4.67 -25.57
C TYR A 43 -9.78 -6.00 -25.03
N ILE A 44 -10.59 -5.95 -23.96
CA ILE A 44 -11.26 -7.16 -23.42
C ILE A 44 -12.16 -7.78 -24.47
N GLN A 45 -12.95 -6.98 -25.19
CA GLN A 45 -13.84 -7.46 -26.25
C GLN A 45 -13.06 -8.13 -27.39
N ALA A 46 -12.04 -7.46 -27.92
CA ALA A 46 -11.21 -8.02 -29.00
C ALA A 46 -10.47 -9.30 -28.56
N LYS A 47 -9.97 -9.33 -27.32
CA LYS A 47 -9.34 -10.51 -26.75
C LYS A 47 -10.31 -11.69 -26.58
N SER A 48 -11.58 -11.44 -26.30
CA SER A 48 -12.59 -12.48 -26.16
C SER A 48 -13.00 -13.09 -27.49
N SER A 49 -12.90 -12.31 -28.59
CA SER A 49 -13.27 -12.73 -29.95
C SER A 49 -12.13 -12.48 -30.96
N PRO A 50 -10.97 -13.11 -30.81
CA PRO A 50 -9.78 -12.81 -31.62
C PRO A 50 -9.93 -13.17 -33.12
N ARG A 51 -10.92 -13.99 -33.47
CA ARG A 51 -11.22 -14.36 -34.86
C ARG A 51 -11.99 -13.28 -35.62
N ASP A 52 -12.66 -12.39 -34.88
CA ASP A 52 -13.52 -11.35 -35.46
C ASP A 52 -12.78 -10.02 -35.64
N ILE A 53 -11.44 -9.99 -35.38
CA ILE A 53 -10.63 -8.81 -35.55
C ILE A 53 -10.37 -8.56 -37.04
N ASP A 54 -10.90 -7.45 -37.51
CA ASP A 54 -10.63 -6.96 -38.87
C ASP A 54 -9.30 -6.16 -38.89
N TYR A 55 -8.30 -6.77 -39.54
CA TYR A 55 -7.01 -6.13 -39.71
C TYR A 55 -6.96 -5.43 -41.08
N ILE A 56 -6.50 -4.17 -41.10
CA ILE A 56 -6.36 -3.38 -42.34
C ILE A 56 -5.55 -4.15 -43.41
N ASN A 57 -4.52 -4.89 -43.00
CA ASN A 57 -3.73 -5.75 -43.86
C ASN A 57 -2.86 -6.74 -43.05
N GLU A 58 -2.23 -7.72 -43.71
CA GLU A 58 -1.41 -8.73 -43.04
C GLU A 58 -0.18 -8.15 -42.33
N HIS A 59 0.42 -7.02 -42.80
CA HIS A 59 1.56 -6.41 -42.12
C HIS A 59 1.16 -5.78 -40.79
N VAL A 60 -0.05 -5.16 -40.73
CA VAL A 60 -0.61 -4.66 -39.48
C VAL A 60 -0.93 -5.81 -38.53
N LYS A 61 -1.52 -6.88 -39.03
CA LYS A 61 -1.82 -8.09 -38.28
C LYS A 61 -0.55 -8.69 -37.67
N ASP A 62 0.52 -8.82 -38.44
CA ASP A 62 1.79 -9.37 -37.97
C ASP A 62 2.35 -8.63 -36.76
N VAL A 63 2.17 -7.31 -36.69
CA VAL A 63 2.72 -6.46 -35.63
C VAL A 63 1.76 -6.33 -34.44
N THR A 64 0.44 -6.41 -34.70
CA THR A 64 -0.57 -6.11 -33.66
C THR A 64 -1.36 -7.32 -33.19
N LYS A 65 -1.17 -8.52 -33.80
CA LYS A 65 -1.89 -9.75 -33.39
C LYS A 65 -1.68 -10.12 -31.92
N GLU A 66 -0.48 -9.88 -31.37
CA GLU A 66 -0.17 -10.13 -29.97
C GLU A 66 -0.90 -9.18 -29.01
N THR A 67 -1.43 -8.07 -29.52
CA THR A 67 -2.20 -7.05 -28.79
C THR A 67 -3.62 -6.92 -29.31
N TYR A 68 -4.12 -7.97 -29.99
CA TYR A 68 -5.51 -8.06 -30.51
C TYR A 68 -5.90 -6.86 -31.41
N GLY A 69 -4.98 -6.42 -32.26
CA GLY A 69 -5.19 -5.33 -33.21
C GLY A 69 -4.92 -3.93 -32.65
N PHE A 70 -4.64 -3.80 -31.35
CA PHE A 70 -4.36 -2.50 -30.74
C PHE A 70 -2.89 -2.11 -30.83
N LEU A 71 -2.67 -0.79 -31.07
CA LEU A 71 -1.38 -0.17 -30.84
C LEU A 71 -1.27 0.11 -29.32
N ILE A 72 -0.40 -0.60 -28.63
CA ILE A 72 -0.17 -0.48 -27.17
C ILE A 72 1.28 -0.09 -26.91
N PHE A 73 2.20 -0.72 -27.65
CA PHE A 73 3.64 -0.52 -27.45
C PHE A 73 4.22 0.45 -28.49
N GLN A 74 5.09 1.33 -28.02
CA GLN A 74 5.77 2.29 -28.88
C GLN A 74 6.56 1.59 -30.00
N GLU A 75 7.08 0.42 -29.74
CA GLU A 75 7.83 -0.40 -30.69
C GLU A 75 6.98 -0.86 -31.87
N GLN A 76 5.66 -1.00 -31.69
CA GLN A 76 4.75 -1.35 -32.79
C GLN A 76 4.70 -0.27 -33.86
N ILE A 77 4.77 1.03 -33.48
CA ILE A 77 4.88 2.14 -34.46
C ILE A 77 6.16 2.02 -35.28
N ALA A 78 7.31 1.79 -34.62
CA ALA A 78 8.58 1.66 -35.28
C ALA A 78 8.62 0.49 -36.28
N LEU A 79 8.05 -0.65 -35.87
CA LEU A 79 7.93 -1.86 -36.70
C LEU A 79 6.99 -1.64 -37.90
N LEU A 80 5.83 -1.02 -37.69
CA LEU A 80 4.90 -0.72 -38.78
C LEU A 80 5.49 0.28 -39.76
N ALA A 81 6.16 1.33 -39.27
CA ALA A 81 6.83 2.30 -40.12
C ALA A 81 7.92 1.64 -40.98
N HIS A 82 8.72 0.74 -40.40
CA HIS A 82 9.72 -0.05 -41.14
C HIS A 82 9.11 -0.99 -42.13
N LYS A 83 8.09 -1.78 -41.76
CA LYS A 83 7.46 -2.77 -42.63
C LYS A 83 6.68 -2.17 -43.80
N LEU A 84 6.01 -1.03 -43.55
CA LEU A 84 5.11 -0.42 -44.53
C LEU A 84 5.75 0.73 -45.32
N GLY A 85 6.62 1.50 -44.69
CA GLY A 85 7.19 2.69 -45.30
C GLY A 85 8.19 2.37 -46.42
N LYS A 86 8.25 3.25 -47.41
CA LYS A 86 9.18 3.17 -48.53
C LYS A 86 10.63 3.45 -48.07
N GLY A 87 11.42 2.37 -48.01
CA GLY A 87 12.82 2.43 -47.62
C GLY A 87 13.04 2.94 -46.19
N LEU A 88 12.04 2.87 -45.32
CA LEU A 88 12.22 3.26 -43.93
C LEU A 88 12.98 2.16 -43.19
N THR A 89 14.12 2.53 -42.64
CA THR A 89 14.89 1.67 -41.73
C THR A 89 14.23 1.56 -40.37
N LEU A 90 14.61 0.58 -39.57
CA LEU A 90 14.13 0.47 -38.18
C LEU A 90 14.54 1.66 -37.32
N ASP A 91 15.73 2.24 -37.59
CA ASP A 91 16.20 3.44 -36.92
C ASP A 91 15.34 4.68 -37.27
N GLU A 92 14.91 4.82 -38.53
CA GLU A 92 13.96 5.86 -38.92
C GLU A 92 12.58 5.62 -38.28
N GLY A 93 12.14 4.38 -38.13
CA GLY A 93 10.94 4.03 -37.36
C GLY A 93 11.06 4.42 -35.89
N ASN A 94 12.22 4.18 -35.27
CA ASN A 94 12.50 4.63 -33.91
C ASN A 94 12.59 6.16 -33.76
N LEU A 95 13.10 6.84 -34.82
CA LEU A 95 13.10 8.31 -34.90
C LEU A 95 11.66 8.84 -34.99
N LEU A 96 10.82 8.23 -35.82
CA LEU A 96 9.39 8.55 -35.92
C LEU A 96 8.71 8.51 -34.55
N ARG A 97 8.86 7.43 -33.80
CA ARG A 97 8.35 7.28 -32.43
C ARG A 97 8.73 8.47 -31.52
N LYS A 98 9.98 8.95 -31.62
CA LYS A 98 10.49 10.07 -30.83
C LYS A 98 9.91 11.42 -31.28
N VAL A 99 9.76 11.65 -32.59
CA VAL A 99 9.26 12.95 -33.10
C VAL A 99 7.74 13.06 -32.97
N LEU A 100 7.01 11.94 -32.99
CA LEU A 100 5.56 11.95 -32.76
C LEU A 100 5.18 12.40 -31.34
N THR A 101 6.01 12.12 -30.34
CA THR A 101 5.75 12.53 -28.93
C THR A 101 6.00 14.01 -28.66
N LYS A 102 6.69 14.69 -29.57
CA LYS A 102 7.04 16.11 -29.41
C LYS A 102 6.07 17.00 -30.18
N ARG A 103 5.64 18.10 -29.57
CA ARG A 103 4.96 19.20 -30.28
C ARG A 103 6.02 19.92 -31.15
N GLY A 104 6.30 19.37 -32.33
CA GLY A 104 7.39 19.77 -33.17
C GLY A 104 7.23 21.19 -33.74
N THR A 105 8.25 22.02 -33.55
CA THR A 105 8.43 23.26 -34.27
C THR A 105 9.73 23.19 -35.07
N GLY A 106 9.76 23.73 -36.28
CA GLY A 106 10.97 23.87 -37.07
C GLY A 106 11.54 22.56 -37.64
N LYS A 107 12.71 22.11 -37.17
CA LYS A 107 13.43 20.93 -37.70
C LYS A 107 12.65 19.63 -37.49
N GLU A 108 12.01 19.49 -36.35
CA GLU A 108 11.24 18.28 -36.01
C GLU A 108 9.99 18.12 -36.90
N ALA A 109 9.29 19.21 -37.20
CA ALA A 109 8.16 19.21 -38.12
C ALA A 109 8.54 18.76 -39.53
N ARG A 110 9.74 19.20 -40.02
CA ARG A 110 10.26 18.77 -41.34
C ARG A 110 10.58 17.27 -41.35
N VAL A 111 11.22 16.74 -40.30
CA VAL A 111 11.51 15.31 -40.15
C VAL A 111 10.22 14.50 -40.14
N LYS A 112 9.24 14.91 -39.34
CA LYS A 112 7.92 14.26 -39.25
C LYS A 112 7.24 14.21 -40.60
N LYS A 113 7.23 15.34 -41.35
CA LYS A 113 6.64 15.40 -42.70
C LYS A 113 7.34 14.45 -43.68
N ALA A 114 8.68 14.42 -43.68
CA ALA A 114 9.45 13.54 -44.56
C ALA A 114 9.17 12.04 -44.24
N LEU A 115 9.11 11.68 -42.95
CA LEU A 115 8.79 10.31 -42.55
C LEU A 115 7.35 9.93 -42.93
N ARG A 116 6.38 10.87 -42.79
CA ARG A 116 5.00 10.66 -43.22
C ARG A 116 4.90 10.38 -44.70
N THR A 117 5.55 11.18 -45.54
CA THR A 117 5.56 10.95 -46.97
C THR A 117 6.11 9.55 -47.30
N LYS A 118 7.27 9.19 -46.78
CA LYS A 118 7.85 7.85 -46.96
C LYS A 118 6.92 6.71 -46.49
N PHE A 119 6.21 6.94 -45.40
CA PHE A 119 5.26 5.94 -44.84
C PHE A 119 4.06 5.77 -45.76
N VAL A 120 3.40 6.86 -46.13
CA VAL A 120 2.19 6.82 -46.97
C VAL A 120 2.52 6.26 -48.37
N ASP A 121 3.61 6.74 -49.01
CA ASP A 121 4.04 6.26 -50.29
C ASP A 121 4.33 4.72 -50.27
N GLY A 122 5.00 4.28 -49.21
CA GLY A 122 5.30 2.85 -49.04
C GLY A 122 4.04 1.99 -48.79
N CYS A 123 3.04 2.49 -48.10
CA CYS A 123 1.75 1.87 -47.90
C CYS A 123 1.04 1.71 -49.26
N VAL A 124 0.99 2.77 -50.06
CA VAL A 124 0.36 2.73 -51.40
C VAL A 124 1.06 1.77 -52.35
N GLU A 125 2.41 1.76 -52.36
CA GLU A 125 3.19 0.78 -53.15
C GLU A 125 2.90 -0.68 -52.77
N LYS A 126 2.47 -0.90 -51.51
CA LYS A 126 2.06 -2.24 -51.00
C LYS A 126 0.55 -2.52 -51.14
N GLY A 127 -0.16 -1.72 -51.94
CA GLY A 127 -1.57 -1.91 -52.23
C GLY A 127 -2.55 -1.46 -51.14
N ILE A 128 -2.09 -0.72 -50.15
CA ILE A 128 -2.96 -0.09 -49.13
C ILE A 128 -3.52 1.20 -49.73
N ARG A 129 -4.82 1.41 -49.60
CA ARG A 129 -5.46 2.64 -50.10
C ARG A 129 -4.86 3.89 -49.38
N TYR A 130 -4.71 4.98 -50.12
CA TYR A 130 -4.16 6.21 -49.61
C TYR A 130 -4.91 6.69 -48.31
N SER A 131 -6.25 6.61 -48.32
CA SER A 131 -7.04 6.98 -47.13
C SER A 131 -6.73 6.10 -45.92
N GLU A 132 -6.54 4.80 -46.12
CA GLU A 132 -6.18 3.87 -45.04
C GLU A 132 -4.76 4.15 -44.49
N ALA A 133 -3.83 4.52 -45.37
CA ALA A 133 -2.49 4.90 -44.96
C ALA A 133 -2.49 6.21 -44.13
N GLU A 134 -3.32 7.17 -44.51
CA GLU A 134 -3.51 8.40 -43.73
C GLU A 134 -4.16 8.11 -42.37
N ASP A 135 -5.22 7.32 -42.33
CA ASP A 135 -5.88 6.91 -41.07
C ASP A 135 -4.88 6.20 -40.13
N MET A 136 -4.01 5.36 -40.69
CA MET A 136 -2.94 4.72 -39.91
C MET A 136 -1.93 5.73 -39.35
N TRP A 137 -1.58 6.76 -40.14
CA TRP A 137 -0.70 7.81 -39.68
C TRP A 137 -1.35 8.64 -38.56
N GLU A 138 -2.60 9.00 -38.69
CA GLU A 138 -3.35 9.72 -37.66
C GLU A 138 -3.46 8.91 -36.37
N ARG A 139 -3.66 7.59 -36.47
CA ARG A 139 -3.58 6.69 -35.32
C ARG A 139 -2.21 6.68 -34.67
N PHE A 140 -1.11 6.74 -35.42
CA PHE A 140 0.22 6.87 -34.86
C PHE A 140 0.37 8.19 -34.08
N GLU A 141 -0.14 9.30 -34.61
CA GLU A 141 -0.09 10.60 -33.96
C GLU A 141 -0.90 10.60 -32.66
N TYR A 142 -2.12 10.08 -32.69
CA TYR A 142 -2.96 9.92 -31.52
C TYR A 142 -2.32 9.03 -30.47
N PHE A 143 -1.85 7.87 -30.88
CA PHE A 143 -1.21 6.89 -30.01
C PHE A 143 0.14 7.35 -29.45
N SER A 144 0.84 8.23 -30.12
CA SER A 144 2.17 8.68 -29.69
C SER A 144 2.20 9.28 -28.29
N GLY A 145 1.09 9.89 -27.84
CA GLY A 145 0.90 10.39 -26.48
C GLY A 145 0.69 9.31 -25.41
N TYR A 146 0.34 8.08 -25.82
CA TYR A 146 -0.07 7.00 -24.93
C TYR A 146 0.81 5.76 -25.03
N GLY A 147 1.59 5.60 -26.08
CA GLY A 147 2.42 4.42 -26.31
C GLY A 147 3.35 4.10 -25.14
N PHE A 148 3.38 2.82 -24.77
CA PHE A 148 4.20 2.34 -23.68
C PHE A 148 5.45 1.61 -24.19
N ASN A 149 6.55 1.70 -23.44
CA ASN A 149 7.74 0.94 -23.78
C ASN A 149 7.54 -0.54 -23.53
N LYS A 150 7.66 -1.39 -24.54
CA LYS A 150 7.40 -2.83 -24.46
C LYS A 150 8.35 -3.54 -23.52
N SER A 151 9.64 -3.23 -23.57
CA SER A 151 10.64 -3.88 -22.72
C SER A 151 10.38 -3.60 -21.25
N HIS A 152 10.04 -2.36 -20.89
CA HIS A 152 9.64 -2.01 -19.54
C HIS A 152 8.37 -2.79 -19.11
N ALA A 153 7.34 -2.80 -19.96
CA ALA A 153 6.10 -3.54 -19.66
C ALA A 153 6.36 -5.01 -19.41
N VAL A 154 7.14 -5.66 -20.27
CA VAL A 154 7.46 -7.11 -20.16
C VAL A 154 8.24 -7.41 -18.89
N CYS A 155 9.27 -6.61 -18.56
CA CYS A 155 10.05 -6.80 -17.34
C CYS A 155 9.17 -6.70 -16.07
N TYR A 156 8.33 -5.69 -15.98
CA TYR A 156 7.42 -5.54 -14.83
C TYR A 156 6.33 -6.62 -14.79
N SER A 157 5.86 -7.04 -15.94
CA SER A 157 4.88 -8.13 -16.03
C SER A 157 5.47 -9.48 -15.59
N ALA A 158 6.72 -9.75 -15.95
CA ALA A 158 7.43 -10.94 -15.49
C ALA A 158 7.55 -10.96 -13.96
N ILE A 159 7.94 -9.83 -13.35
CA ILE A 159 7.99 -9.71 -11.90
C ILE A 159 6.59 -9.86 -11.27
N SER A 160 5.57 -9.22 -11.85
CA SER A 160 4.19 -9.34 -11.36
C SER A 160 3.68 -10.79 -11.43
N PHE A 161 4.00 -11.50 -12.50
CA PHE A 161 3.68 -12.92 -12.65
C PHE A 161 4.41 -13.77 -11.61
N GLN A 162 5.72 -13.55 -11.40
CA GLN A 162 6.50 -14.25 -10.37
C GLN A 162 5.91 -14.01 -8.97
N CYS A 163 5.51 -12.76 -8.65
CA CYS A 163 4.85 -12.43 -7.41
C CYS A 163 3.52 -13.21 -7.24
N ALA A 164 2.69 -13.22 -8.26
CA ALA A 164 1.42 -13.95 -8.22
C ALA A 164 1.62 -15.47 -8.11
N TRP A 165 2.63 -16.00 -8.81
CA TRP A 165 3.00 -17.41 -8.74
C TRP A 165 3.47 -17.81 -7.34
N LEU A 166 4.38 -17.02 -6.74
CA LEU A 166 4.87 -17.24 -5.38
C LEU A 166 3.71 -17.18 -4.37
N TYR A 167 2.85 -16.18 -4.48
CA TYR A 167 1.68 -16.06 -3.60
C TYR A 167 0.72 -17.24 -3.74
N ASN A 168 0.55 -17.80 -4.94
CA ASN A 168 -0.35 -18.94 -5.16
C ASN A 168 0.20 -20.25 -4.59
N TYR A 169 1.51 -20.51 -4.72
CA TYR A 169 2.12 -21.78 -4.34
C TYR A 169 2.79 -21.75 -2.95
N TYR A 170 3.21 -20.57 -2.49
CA TYR A 170 3.92 -20.34 -1.23
C TYR A 170 3.33 -19.12 -0.52
N PRO A 171 2.02 -19.16 -0.16
CA PRO A 171 1.32 -17.96 0.31
C PRO A 171 1.87 -17.38 1.61
N ILE A 172 2.29 -18.23 2.57
CA ILE A 172 2.79 -17.74 3.86
C ILE A 172 4.22 -17.19 3.74
N GLU A 173 5.09 -17.86 2.99
CA GLU A 173 6.46 -17.39 2.74
C GLU A 173 6.46 -16.09 1.94
N TRP A 174 5.56 -15.99 0.96
CA TRP A 174 5.33 -14.76 0.22
C TRP A 174 4.84 -13.65 1.15
N MET A 175 3.89 -13.95 2.03
CA MET A 175 3.33 -12.95 2.95
C MET A 175 4.38 -12.49 3.97
N ALA A 176 5.18 -13.39 4.52
CA ALA A 176 6.30 -13.05 5.40
C ALA A 176 7.29 -12.11 4.70
N ALA A 177 7.73 -12.46 3.49
CA ALA A 177 8.63 -11.64 2.69
C ALA A 177 8.02 -10.28 2.31
N PHE A 178 6.73 -10.24 1.97
CA PHE A 178 6.00 -9.01 1.68
C PHE A 178 5.96 -8.09 2.90
N LEU A 179 5.57 -8.62 4.06
CA LEU A 179 5.53 -7.86 5.31
C LEU A 179 6.93 -7.37 5.72
N ASP A 180 7.98 -8.16 5.49
CA ASP A 180 9.35 -7.78 5.81
C ASP A 180 9.86 -6.62 4.95
N LYS A 181 9.56 -6.63 3.65
CA LYS A 181 10.06 -5.64 2.68
C LYS A 181 9.17 -4.41 2.51
N GLU A 182 7.95 -4.41 3.06
CA GLU A 182 7.07 -3.27 2.94
C GLU A 182 7.61 -2.07 3.73
N PRO A 183 7.68 -0.86 3.12
CA PRO A 183 8.14 0.33 3.81
C PRO A 183 7.32 0.65 5.06
N GLU A 184 7.98 1.18 6.10
CA GLU A 184 7.38 1.51 7.39
C GLU A 184 6.04 2.27 7.27
N LYS A 185 5.96 3.25 6.37
CA LYS A 185 4.76 4.06 6.13
C LYS A 185 3.53 3.25 5.67
N ARG A 186 3.72 2.03 5.18
CA ARG A 186 2.68 1.14 4.67
C ARG A 186 2.57 -0.16 5.44
N LYS A 187 3.38 -0.34 6.49
CA LYS A 187 3.45 -1.57 7.29
C LYS A 187 2.08 -1.93 7.87
N GLU A 188 1.38 -0.96 8.45
CA GLU A 188 0.03 -1.17 9.02
C GLU A 188 -0.98 -1.62 7.95
N LYS A 189 -0.97 -0.99 6.78
CA LYS A 189 -1.80 -1.41 5.65
C LYS A 189 -1.44 -2.83 5.18
N ALA A 190 -0.15 -3.17 5.12
CA ALA A 190 0.31 -4.50 4.74
C ALA A 190 -0.15 -5.58 5.73
N ILE A 191 -0.09 -5.30 7.02
CA ILE A 191 -0.61 -6.19 8.08
C ILE A 191 -2.12 -6.43 7.92
N ASN A 192 -2.89 -5.38 7.61
CA ASN A 192 -4.32 -5.54 7.38
C ASN A 192 -4.62 -6.33 6.09
N ILE A 193 -3.83 -6.15 5.04
CA ILE A 193 -3.90 -6.99 3.84
C ILE A 193 -3.64 -8.45 4.22
N ALA A 194 -2.63 -8.75 5.03
CA ALA A 194 -2.35 -10.10 5.49
C ALA A 194 -3.55 -10.67 6.26
N LYS A 195 -4.09 -9.93 7.23
CA LYS A 195 -5.26 -10.34 8.02
C LYS A 195 -6.51 -10.58 7.14
N SER A 196 -6.78 -9.71 6.17
CA SER A 196 -7.91 -9.86 5.25
C SER A 196 -7.76 -11.06 4.31
N ASN A 197 -6.53 -11.52 4.07
CA ASN A 197 -6.23 -12.76 3.34
C ASN A 197 -6.19 -14.00 4.23
N GLY A 198 -6.62 -13.89 5.49
CA GLY A 198 -6.77 -15.01 6.41
C GLY A 198 -5.49 -15.44 7.13
N PHE A 199 -4.45 -14.57 7.16
CA PHE A 199 -3.27 -14.79 7.97
C PHE A 199 -3.47 -14.23 9.38
N GLU A 200 -3.06 -15.00 10.38
CA GLU A 200 -2.99 -14.55 11.75
C GLU A 200 -1.66 -13.84 12.00
N ILE A 201 -1.73 -12.62 12.50
CA ILE A 201 -0.56 -11.81 12.83
C ILE A 201 -0.46 -11.75 14.34
N VAL A 202 0.59 -12.38 14.87
CA VAL A 202 0.90 -12.44 16.30
C VAL A 202 1.89 -11.33 16.64
N GLU A 203 1.72 -10.71 17.79
CA GLU A 203 2.62 -9.68 18.31
C GLU A 203 4.03 -10.25 18.56
N ALA A 204 5.02 -9.36 18.60
CA ALA A 204 6.40 -9.76 18.85
C ALA A 204 6.54 -10.36 20.25
N ASP A 205 7.26 -11.49 20.34
CA ASP A 205 7.56 -12.18 21.59
C ASP A 205 9.03 -12.63 21.61
N VAL A 206 9.69 -12.51 22.75
CA VAL A 206 11.13 -12.80 22.91
C VAL A 206 11.51 -14.25 22.61
N ASN A 207 10.57 -15.19 22.80
CA ASN A 207 10.81 -16.61 22.57
C ASN A 207 10.58 -17.06 21.13
N THR A 208 9.80 -16.30 20.35
CA THR A 208 9.41 -16.70 18.99
C THR A 208 9.92 -15.75 17.90
N SER A 209 9.97 -14.45 18.16
CA SER A 209 10.32 -13.43 17.17
C SER A 209 11.82 -13.25 16.97
N SER A 210 12.23 -12.90 15.76
CA SER A 210 13.63 -12.61 15.42
C SER A 210 13.80 -11.26 14.73
N PHE A 211 14.76 -11.13 13.82
CA PHE A 211 15.00 -9.96 12.97
C PHE A 211 13.97 -9.82 11.83
N VAL A 212 13.34 -10.92 11.43
CA VAL A 212 12.42 -10.99 10.30
C VAL A 212 11.08 -11.56 10.75
N TRP A 213 10.07 -11.47 9.89
CA TRP A 213 8.79 -12.14 10.12
C TRP A 213 8.98 -13.65 10.13
N GLU A 214 8.64 -14.28 11.26
CA GLU A 214 8.75 -15.72 11.44
C GLU A 214 7.44 -16.42 11.16
N ILE A 215 7.53 -17.58 10.51
CA ILE A 215 6.37 -18.45 10.24
C ILE A 215 6.27 -19.44 11.40
N ASP A 216 5.05 -19.60 11.95
CA ASP A 216 4.80 -20.63 12.95
C ASP A 216 4.98 -22.01 12.30
N PRO A 217 5.88 -22.87 12.84
CA PRO A 217 6.12 -24.19 12.25
C PRO A 217 4.92 -25.13 12.38
N THR A 218 3.95 -24.81 13.23
CA THR A 218 2.77 -25.64 13.51
C THR A 218 1.50 -25.12 12.82
N ASP A 219 1.48 -23.85 12.42
CA ASP A 219 0.34 -23.23 11.75
C ASP A 219 0.76 -22.42 10.52
N PRO A 220 0.50 -22.90 9.28
CA PRO A 220 0.90 -22.26 8.04
C PRO A 220 0.12 -20.96 7.73
N LYS A 221 -0.69 -20.46 8.66
CA LYS A 221 -1.37 -19.17 8.54
C LYS A 221 -0.94 -18.16 9.59
N ARG A 222 -0.05 -18.54 10.51
CA ARG A 222 0.38 -17.71 11.63
C ARG A 222 1.78 -17.13 11.40
N LEU A 223 1.90 -15.81 11.57
CA LEU A 223 3.13 -15.04 11.40
C LEU A 223 3.42 -14.23 12.67
N TYR A 224 4.64 -14.35 13.18
CA TYR A 224 5.12 -13.56 14.33
C TYR A 224 5.78 -12.27 13.84
N GLN A 225 5.41 -11.14 14.45
CA GLN A 225 6.04 -9.85 14.18
C GLN A 225 7.51 -9.88 14.62
N PRO A 226 8.42 -9.25 13.86
CA PRO A 226 9.83 -9.23 14.19
C PRO A 226 10.14 -8.30 15.38
N LEU A 227 11.11 -8.67 16.20
CA LEU A 227 11.68 -7.80 17.24
C LEU A 227 12.33 -6.54 16.63
N SER A 228 12.91 -6.63 15.43
CA SER A 228 13.47 -5.49 14.69
C SER A 228 12.42 -4.44 14.30
N GLY A 229 11.13 -4.81 14.30
CA GLY A 229 10.01 -3.89 14.10
C GLY A 229 9.73 -3.00 15.32
N LEU A 230 10.28 -3.31 16.48
CA LEU A 230 10.09 -2.54 17.71
C LEU A 230 11.00 -1.31 17.72
N LYS A 231 10.43 -0.12 17.63
CA LYS A 231 11.18 1.12 17.57
C LYS A 231 11.95 1.37 18.87
N GLY A 232 13.26 1.47 18.74
CA GLY A 232 14.15 1.71 19.86
C GLY A 232 14.83 0.46 20.43
N LEU A 233 14.45 -0.73 19.98
CA LEU A 233 15.19 -1.96 20.25
C LEU A 233 16.34 -2.06 19.26
N GLY A 234 17.57 -2.20 19.77
CA GLY A 234 18.77 -2.29 18.94
C GLY A 234 19.10 -3.72 18.56
N ASP A 235 19.77 -3.91 17.40
CA ASP A 235 20.16 -5.22 16.87
C ASP A 235 20.97 -6.06 17.87
N ALA A 236 21.87 -5.43 18.63
CA ALA A 236 22.66 -6.12 19.65
C ALA A 236 21.80 -6.72 20.79
N ALA A 237 20.65 -6.12 21.11
CA ALA A 237 19.71 -6.70 22.07
C ALA A 237 18.97 -7.89 21.46
N ILE A 238 18.55 -7.76 20.20
CA ILE A 238 17.87 -8.85 19.47
C ILE A 238 18.80 -10.07 19.34
N GLU A 239 20.07 -9.85 18.97
CA GLU A 239 21.09 -10.92 18.91
C GLU A 239 21.20 -11.68 20.24
N GLN A 240 21.23 -10.95 21.38
CA GLN A 240 21.31 -11.58 22.70
C GLN A 240 20.06 -12.40 23.02
N ILE A 241 18.86 -11.90 22.68
CA ILE A 241 17.60 -12.60 22.89
C ILE A 241 17.54 -13.88 22.06
N VAL A 242 17.80 -13.76 20.75
CA VAL A 242 17.70 -14.90 19.81
C VAL A 242 18.74 -16.00 20.12
N ALA A 243 19.93 -15.61 20.57
CA ALA A 243 21.00 -16.56 20.89
C ALA A 243 20.74 -17.37 22.17
N ASN A 244 19.97 -16.82 23.14
CA ASN A 244 19.84 -17.39 24.48
C ASN A 244 18.44 -17.92 24.80
N ARG A 245 17.50 -17.85 23.89
CA ARG A 245 16.13 -18.39 24.07
C ARG A 245 16.09 -19.90 23.92
N PRO A 246 15.09 -20.64 24.46
CA PRO A 246 13.89 -20.11 25.12
C PRO A 246 14.12 -19.69 26.56
N PHE A 247 13.36 -18.68 27.02
CA PHE A 247 13.30 -18.25 28.41
C PHE A 247 12.01 -18.79 29.05
N ASN A 248 12.11 -19.41 30.22
CA ASN A 248 10.96 -19.99 30.92
C ASN A 248 10.22 -18.96 31.78
N ASP A 249 10.95 -18.00 32.33
CA ASP A 249 10.42 -16.94 33.18
C ASP A 249 11.24 -15.65 33.07
N ILE A 250 10.76 -14.59 33.72
CA ILE A 250 11.41 -13.28 33.68
C ILE A 250 12.75 -13.24 34.41
N GLU A 251 12.95 -14.07 35.46
CA GLU A 251 14.22 -14.12 36.19
C GLU A 251 15.32 -14.75 35.34
N GLU A 252 15.00 -15.84 34.63
CA GLU A 252 15.91 -16.44 33.65
C GLU A 252 16.30 -15.41 32.58
N PHE A 253 15.35 -14.68 32.03
CA PHE A 253 15.60 -13.63 31.05
C PHE A 253 16.50 -12.50 31.58
N LEU A 254 16.26 -12.03 32.82
CA LEU A 254 17.00 -10.92 33.40
C LEU A 254 18.41 -11.29 33.90
N PHE A 255 18.58 -12.54 34.35
CA PHE A 255 19.80 -13.01 35.02
C PHE A 255 20.50 -14.16 34.31
N HIS A 256 20.25 -14.29 33.00
CA HIS A 256 20.91 -15.28 32.16
C HIS A 256 22.43 -14.99 32.06
N ASP A 257 23.27 -16.01 32.29
CA ASP A 257 24.71 -15.82 32.37
C ASP A 257 25.34 -15.30 31.09
N ASP A 258 24.81 -15.69 29.93
CA ASP A 258 25.31 -15.29 28.60
C ASP A 258 24.73 -13.98 28.08
N ILE A 259 23.76 -13.38 28.76
CA ILE A 259 23.19 -12.08 28.35
C ILE A 259 24.05 -10.93 28.91
N VAL A 260 24.63 -10.16 27.97
CA VAL A 260 25.42 -8.98 28.30
C VAL A 260 24.51 -7.77 28.54
N TYR A 261 24.41 -7.30 29.77
CA TYR A 261 23.51 -6.20 30.16
C TYR A 261 23.74 -4.88 29.38
N SER A 262 24.95 -4.60 28.94
CA SER A 262 25.22 -3.41 28.12
C SER A 262 24.53 -3.46 26.76
N LYS A 263 24.22 -4.66 26.25
CA LYS A 263 23.46 -4.89 25.02
C LYS A 263 21.95 -4.96 25.27
N LEU A 264 21.52 -5.72 26.30
CA LEU A 264 20.13 -5.73 26.78
C LEU A 264 19.96 -4.73 27.92
N ASN A 265 20.05 -3.46 27.62
CA ASN A 265 20.05 -2.37 28.59
C ASN A 265 18.61 -1.94 29.02
N LYS A 266 18.53 -0.99 29.96
CA LYS A 266 17.26 -0.42 30.45
C LYS A 266 16.31 0.00 29.34
N LYS A 267 16.81 0.64 28.26
CA LYS A 267 16.01 1.08 27.14
C LYS A 267 15.42 -0.11 26.35
N ALA A 268 16.20 -1.17 26.17
CA ALA A 268 15.71 -2.39 25.54
C ALA A 268 14.60 -3.04 26.38
N LEU A 269 14.77 -3.12 27.68
CA LEU A 269 13.75 -3.63 28.61
C LEU A 269 12.47 -2.76 28.58
N ASP A 270 12.61 -1.44 28.58
CA ASP A 270 11.47 -0.52 28.42
C ASP A 270 10.66 -0.82 27.15
N VAL A 271 11.34 -0.94 26.01
CA VAL A 271 10.69 -1.27 24.73
C VAL A 271 10.01 -2.64 24.78
N LEU A 272 10.69 -3.66 25.27
CA LEU A 272 10.19 -5.03 25.29
C LEU A 272 8.95 -5.21 26.18
N VAL A 273 8.92 -4.56 27.35
CA VAL A 273 7.73 -4.64 28.22
C VAL A 273 6.57 -3.83 27.66
N ARG A 274 6.82 -2.60 27.26
CA ARG A 274 5.76 -1.69 26.75
C ARG A 274 5.18 -2.17 25.42
N SER A 275 5.96 -2.83 24.58
CA SER A 275 5.46 -3.44 23.33
C SER A 275 4.69 -4.75 23.55
N GLY A 276 4.77 -5.35 24.73
CA GLY A 276 4.18 -6.66 25.00
C GLY A 276 5.11 -7.86 24.73
N ALA A 277 6.32 -7.64 24.19
CA ALA A 277 7.22 -8.73 23.79
C ALA A 277 7.71 -9.60 24.96
N LEU A 278 7.60 -9.13 26.21
CA LEU A 278 7.88 -9.91 27.43
C LEU A 278 6.62 -10.41 28.15
N SER A 279 5.42 -10.21 27.57
CA SER A 279 4.17 -10.58 28.24
C SER A 279 4.07 -12.07 28.55
N GLY A 280 4.67 -12.93 27.72
CA GLY A 280 4.73 -14.37 27.95
C GLY A 280 5.56 -14.79 29.15
N LEU A 281 6.45 -13.90 29.66
CA LEU A 281 7.27 -14.14 30.85
C LEU A 281 6.71 -13.50 32.12
N MET A 282 5.57 -12.79 32.03
CA MET A 282 4.89 -12.20 33.16
C MET A 282 4.12 -13.29 33.93
N ASP A 283 4.35 -13.40 35.21
CA ASP A 283 3.71 -14.38 36.10
C ASP A 283 2.75 -13.75 37.12
N SER A 284 2.18 -14.57 37.98
CA SER A 284 1.17 -14.16 38.99
C SER A 284 1.66 -13.23 40.09
N ARG A 285 2.96 -12.95 40.18
CA ARG A 285 3.54 -11.97 41.10
C ARG A 285 3.21 -10.54 40.70
N PHE A 286 2.90 -10.33 39.41
CA PHE A 286 2.58 -9.02 38.88
C PHE A 286 1.07 -8.75 38.85
N THR A 287 0.65 -7.61 39.36
CA THR A 287 -0.75 -7.17 39.37
C THR A 287 -1.23 -6.64 38.02
N GLY A 288 -0.31 -6.32 37.10
CA GLY A 288 -0.57 -5.86 35.75
C GLY A 288 0.69 -5.48 34.99
N ARG A 289 0.55 -5.12 33.72
CA ARG A 289 1.69 -4.81 32.83
C ARG A 289 2.45 -3.55 33.24
N LYS A 290 1.80 -2.56 33.86
CA LYS A 290 2.48 -1.36 34.36
C LYS A 290 3.35 -1.72 35.58
N HIS A 291 2.82 -2.53 36.50
CA HIS A 291 3.59 -3.09 37.61
C HIS A 291 4.82 -3.86 37.09
N PHE A 292 4.63 -4.73 36.09
CA PHE A 292 5.72 -5.46 35.46
C PHE A 292 6.78 -4.51 34.87
N TRP A 293 6.34 -3.51 34.12
CA TRP A 293 7.22 -2.49 33.53
C TRP A 293 8.01 -1.72 34.58
N SER A 294 7.36 -1.23 35.63
CA SER A 294 8.00 -0.50 36.71
C SER A 294 9.05 -1.35 37.45
N THR A 295 8.75 -2.63 37.61
CA THR A 295 9.67 -3.58 38.26
C THR A 295 10.93 -3.81 37.46
N VAL A 296 10.84 -4.02 36.14
CA VAL A 296 11.98 -4.48 35.31
C VAL A 296 12.68 -3.36 34.52
N ALA A 297 11.98 -2.28 34.19
CA ALA A 297 12.46 -1.28 33.24
C ALA A 297 12.64 0.13 33.83
N VAL A 298 11.91 0.53 34.89
CA VAL A 298 12.04 1.86 35.47
C VAL A 298 13.34 2.00 36.26
N ASP A 299 13.61 1.05 37.14
CA ASP A 299 14.87 0.96 37.87
C ASP A 299 15.72 -0.20 37.37
N ARG A 300 17.04 0.04 37.28
CA ARG A 300 17.96 -1.00 36.89
C ARG A 300 17.95 -2.15 37.89
N VAL A 301 17.63 -3.36 37.40
CA VAL A 301 17.64 -4.58 38.18
C VAL A 301 19.02 -5.23 38.07
N TYR A 302 19.83 -5.14 39.15
CA TYR A 302 21.19 -5.70 39.19
C TYR A 302 21.29 -7.07 39.82
N SER A 303 20.24 -7.47 40.57
CA SER A 303 20.23 -8.71 41.32
C SER A 303 18.81 -9.17 41.57
N ARG A 304 18.65 -10.48 41.82
CA ARG A 304 17.39 -11.07 42.25
C ARG A 304 16.79 -10.41 43.48
N LYS A 305 17.65 -10.00 44.44
CA LYS A 305 17.20 -9.27 45.62
C LYS A 305 16.53 -7.95 45.22
N LYS A 306 17.16 -7.15 44.36
CA LYS A 306 16.60 -5.88 43.89
C LYS A 306 15.32 -6.09 43.07
N PHE A 307 15.26 -7.16 42.27
CA PHE A 307 14.07 -7.55 41.54
C PHE A 307 12.87 -7.80 42.46
N LEU A 308 13.06 -8.62 43.51
CA LEU A 308 12.00 -8.90 44.49
C LEU A 308 11.58 -7.66 45.28
N GLU A 309 12.54 -6.78 45.64
CA GLU A 309 12.23 -5.49 46.27
C GLU A 309 11.35 -4.61 45.34
N ASN A 310 11.65 -4.54 44.06
CA ASN A 310 10.89 -3.76 43.09
C ASN A 310 9.46 -4.30 42.92
N ILE A 311 9.25 -5.62 42.92
CA ILE A 311 7.89 -6.20 42.89
C ILE A 311 7.03 -5.63 44.01
N GLU A 312 7.55 -5.57 45.23
CA GLU A 312 6.78 -5.03 46.37
C GLU A 312 6.60 -3.51 46.31
N ILE A 313 7.61 -2.78 45.82
CA ILE A 313 7.56 -1.32 45.71
C ILE A 313 6.49 -0.85 44.73
N TYR A 314 6.36 -1.54 43.58
CA TYR A 314 5.48 -1.13 42.47
C TYR A 314 4.16 -1.88 42.39
N LYS A 315 3.82 -2.76 43.36
CA LYS A 315 2.64 -3.64 43.30
C LYS A 315 1.28 -2.95 43.13
N ASP A 316 1.18 -1.69 43.53
CA ASP A 316 -0.05 -0.89 43.42
C ASP A 316 -0.23 -0.20 42.05
N GLU A 317 0.74 -0.33 41.14
CA GLU A 317 0.67 0.30 39.82
C GLU A 317 -0.34 -0.36 38.86
N GLY A 318 -0.60 -1.67 38.99
CA GLY A 318 -1.57 -2.39 38.20
C GLY A 318 -1.24 -2.44 36.70
N ASP A 319 -2.25 -2.22 35.86
CA ASP A 319 -2.13 -2.19 34.41
C ASP A 319 -1.93 -0.76 33.87
N PHE A 320 -1.43 -0.66 32.65
CA PHE A 320 -1.48 0.58 31.87
C PHE A 320 -2.93 0.98 31.61
N THR A 321 -3.21 2.26 31.66
CA THR A 321 -4.50 2.77 31.17
C THR A 321 -4.63 2.51 29.66
N THR A 322 -5.85 2.44 29.14
CA THR A 322 -6.09 2.26 27.70
C THR A 322 -5.37 3.31 26.85
N GLU A 323 -5.24 4.52 27.34
CA GLU A 323 -4.55 5.61 26.64
C GLU A 323 -3.03 5.39 26.61
N GLU A 324 -2.44 5.00 27.74
CA GLU A 324 -1.02 4.61 27.83
C GLU A 324 -0.74 3.41 26.91
N GLU A 325 -1.62 2.41 26.88
CA GLU A 325 -1.47 1.22 26.04
C GLU A 325 -1.52 1.54 24.54
N ILE A 326 -2.45 2.39 24.12
CA ILE A 326 -2.52 2.89 22.74
C ILE A 326 -1.24 3.64 22.36
N ASP A 327 -0.74 4.50 23.25
CA ASP A 327 0.50 5.25 23.00
C ASP A 327 1.71 4.34 22.93
N ASN A 328 1.83 3.39 23.86
CA ASN A 328 2.89 2.38 23.89
C ASN A 328 2.96 1.60 22.58
N LEU A 329 1.86 0.95 22.19
CA LEU A 329 1.81 0.11 21.00
C LEU A 329 2.02 0.94 19.72
N THR A 330 1.35 2.09 19.60
CA THR A 330 1.50 2.94 18.41
C THR A 330 2.92 3.47 18.25
N THR A 331 3.54 3.91 19.35
CA THR A 331 4.90 4.48 19.31
C THR A 331 5.95 3.42 19.02
N LEU A 332 5.83 2.25 19.66
CA LEU A 332 6.85 1.22 19.59
C LEU A 332 6.71 0.30 18.38
N THR A 333 5.49 -0.06 17.97
CA THR A 333 5.26 -0.96 16.84
C THR A 333 4.97 -0.23 15.53
N GLY A 334 4.58 1.06 15.60
CA GLY A 334 4.09 1.83 14.45
C GLY A 334 2.68 1.43 14.01
N ILE A 335 2.01 0.55 14.74
CA ILE A 335 0.68 0.02 14.42
C ILE A 335 -0.32 0.54 15.44
N PHE A 336 -1.44 1.04 14.96
CA PHE A 336 -2.52 1.47 15.83
C PHE A 336 -3.30 0.27 16.36
N PRO A 337 -3.42 0.09 17.69
CA PRO A 337 -4.14 -1.03 18.29
C PRO A 337 -5.67 -0.84 18.19
N MET A 338 -6.22 -1.04 16.99
CA MET A 338 -7.64 -0.85 16.69
C MET A 338 -8.56 -1.61 17.65
N HIS A 339 -8.16 -2.78 18.14
CA HIS A 339 -8.93 -3.62 19.06
C HIS A 339 -9.21 -2.95 20.41
N LEU A 340 -8.32 -2.07 20.88
CA LEU A 340 -8.48 -1.35 22.16
C LEU A 340 -9.57 -0.25 22.09
N VAL A 341 -9.80 0.32 20.91
CA VAL A 341 -10.77 1.40 20.71
C VAL A 341 -12.09 0.95 20.07
N MET A 342 -12.02 -0.08 19.24
CA MET A 342 -13.20 -0.67 18.58
C MET A 342 -13.82 -1.76 19.46
N THR A 343 -14.37 -1.33 20.59
CA THR A 343 -15.10 -2.23 21.51
C THR A 343 -16.33 -2.86 20.85
N ALA A 344 -16.86 -3.93 21.43
CA ALA A 344 -18.10 -4.55 20.94
C ALA A 344 -19.26 -3.54 20.89
N GLY A 345 -19.36 -2.66 21.88
CA GLY A 345 -20.39 -1.60 21.93
C GLY A 345 -20.26 -0.61 20.77
N VAL A 346 -19.04 -0.18 20.43
CA VAL A 346 -18.78 0.72 19.28
C VAL A 346 -19.15 0.01 17.98
N ARG A 347 -18.69 -1.25 17.78
CA ARG A 347 -19.02 -2.02 16.57
C ARG A 347 -20.52 -2.21 16.38
N ASN A 348 -21.23 -2.64 17.42
CA ASN A 348 -22.68 -2.82 17.38
C ASN A 348 -23.40 -1.51 17.01
N LYS A 349 -22.97 -0.40 17.58
CA LYS A 349 -23.54 0.92 17.28
C LYS A 349 -23.33 1.32 15.83
N LEU A 350 -22.12 1.13 15.27
CA LEU A 350 -21.83 1.41 13.87
C LEU A 350 -22.65 0.53 12.93
N GLN A 351 -22.79 -0.75 13.25
CA GLN A 351 -23.62 -1.69 12.48
C GLN A 351 -25.10 -1.30 12.51
N SER A 352 -25.63 -0.92 13.68
CA SER A 352 -27.05 -0.56 13.83
C SER A 352 -27.43 0.69 13.02
N TYR A 353 -26.48 1.57 12.73
CA TYR A 353 -26.68 2.77 11.90
C TYR A 353 -26.15 2.61 10.47
N TYR A 354 -25.65 1.41 10.09
CA TYR A 354 -25.08 1.14 8.77
C TYR A 354 -23.97 2.15 8.37
N VAL A 355 -23.11 2.52 9.32
CA VAL A 355 -22.06 3.53 9.09
C VAL A 355 -20.81 2.88 8.53
N PRO A 356 -20.45 3.14 7.26
CA PRO A 356 -19.25 2.59 6.65
C PRO A 356 -17.97 3.27 7.21
N PRO A 357 -16.80 2.64 7.10
CA PRO A 357 -15.52 3.30 7.33
C PRO A 357 -15.31 4.42 6.30
N VAL A 358 -14.48 5.40 6.63
CA VAL A 358 -14.24 6.56 5.73
C VAL A 358 -13.62 6.18 4.39
N SER A 359 -12.89 5.07 4.31
CA SER A 359 -12.36 4.53 3.06
C SER A 359 -13.44 4.03 2.10
N ASP A 360 -14.61 3.64 2.63
CA ASP A 360 -15.76 3.12 1.88
C ASP A 360 -16.88 4.18 1.82
N TYR A 361 -16.49 5.46 1.73
CA TYR A 361 -17.41 6.59 1.68
C TYR A 361 -18.41 6.47 0.52
N ASP A 362 -19.68 6.59 0.87
CA ASP A 362 -20.79 6.67 -0.05
C ASP A 362 -21.36 8.10 -0.05
N PRO A 363 -21.33 8.82 -1.20
CA PRO A 363 -21.87 10.18 -1.30
C PRO A 363 -23.36 10.30 -0.94
N ASP A 364 -24.16 9.26 -1.21
CA ASP A 364 -25.60 9.26 -0.94
C ASP A 364 -25.90 9.17 0.56
N LEU A 365 -25.03 8.48 1.32
CA LEU A 365 -25.13 8.41 2.77
C LEU A 365 -24.47 9.62 3.45
N GLY A 366 -23.35 10.06 2.94
CA GLY A 366 -22.54 11.15 3.50
C GLY A 366 -22.07 10.93 4.94
N LEU A 367 -22.28 9.72 5.49
CA LEU A 367 -22.02 9.34 6.88
C LEU A 367 -20.92 8.28 6.90
N VAL A 368 -19.87 8.51 7.72
CA VAL A 368 -18.74 7.60 7.86
C VAL A 368 -18.26 7.52 9.30
N TRP A 369 -17.46 6.50 9.60
CA TRP A 369 -16.72 6.47 10.86
C TRP A 369 -15.20 6.45 10.64
N PHE A 370 -14.48 6.95 11.61
CA PHE A 370 -13.02 7.00 11.62
C PHE A 370 -12.49 7.24 13.04
N ILE A 371 -11.17 7.13 13.19
CA ILE A 371 -10.42 7.46 14.40
C ILE A 371 -9.41 8.57 14.06
N PRO A 372 -9.52 9.78 14.66
CA PRO A 372 -8.55 10.86 14.48
C PRO A 372 -7.18 10.49 15.05
N ARG A 373 -6.13 10.70 14.24
CA ARG A 373 -4.74 10.45 14.62
C ARG A 373 -3.93 11.73 14.82
N GLU A 374 -4.29 12.78 14.10
CA GLU A 374 -3.58 14.04 14.12
C GLU A 374 -4.53 15.20 13.78
N VAL A 375 -4.35 16.33 14.42
CA VAL A 375 -5.07 17.58 14.12
C VAL A 375 -4.07 18.70 13.91
N ILE A 376 -3.96 19.16 12.65
CA ILE A 376 -3.11 20.29 12.27
C ILE A 376 -3.96 21.54 12.13
N ARG A 377 -3.68 22.56 12.93
CA ARG A 377 -4.36 23.86 12.89
C ARG A 377 -3.74 24.74 11.81
N LYS A 378 -4.55 25.30 10.93
CA LYS A 378 -4.11 26.18 9.84
C LYS A 378 -4.97 27.42 9.70
N LYS A 379 -4.42 28.44 9.04
CA LYS A 379 -5.13 29.67 8.62
C LYS A 379 -5.08 29.79 7.10
N THR A 380 -6.16 30.23 6.50
CA THR A 380 -6.19 30.63 5.09
C THR A 380 -5.42 31.93 4.91
N LYS A 381 -5.14 32.33 3.65
CA LYS A 381 -4.55 33.63 3.31
C LYS A 381 -5.37 34.81 3.91
N ASN A 382 -6.68 34.63 4.07
CA ASN A 382 -7.60 35.63 4.62
C ASN A 382 -7.80 35.48 6.14
N GLY A 383 -6.91 34.78 6.85
CA GLY A 383 -6.93 34.61 8.30
C GLY A 383 -7.98 33.64 8.86
N LYS A 384 -8.81 33.00 8.03
CA LYS A 384 -9.84 32.06 8.47
C LYS A 384 -9.22 30.77 8.99
N LEU A 385 -9.57 30.39 10.22
CA LEU A 385 -9.11 29.15 10.85
C LEU A 385 -9.78 27.92 10.23
N TYR A 386 -9.00 26.86 10.03
CA TYR A 386 -9.47 25.52 9.69
C TYR A 386 -8.50 24.48 10.24
N TRP A 387 -8.98 23.26 10.42
CA TRP A 387 -8.14 22.15 10.83
C TRP A 387 -8.05 21.11 9.71
N ILE A 388 -6.88 20.50 9.58
CA ILE A 388 -6.69 19.30 8.80
C ILE A 388 -6.60 18.15 9.80
N VAL A 389 -7.51 17.19 9.67
CA VAL A 389 -7.58 16.02 10.54
C VAL A 389 -7.15 14.80 9.74
N SER A 390 -6.09 14.16 10.19
CA SER A 390 -5.65 12.85 9.67
C SER A 390 -6.37 11.76 10.46
N VAL A 391 -6.99 10.84 9.77
CA VAL A 391 -7.85 9.80 10.35
C VAL A 391 -7.53 8.42 9.78
N ILE A 392 -7.82 7.39 10.56
CA ILE A 392 -7.69 6.00 10.18
C ILE A 392 -9.01 5.27 10.43
N ASP A 393 -9.27 4.19 9.68
CA ASP A 393 -10.42 3.31 9.86
C ASP A 393 -10.00 1.83 9.93
N SER A 394 -10.95 0.91 9.85
CA SER A 394 -10.70 -0.55 9.88
C SER A 394 -9.81 -1.05 8.74
N ASN A 395 -9.76 -0.32 7.63
CA ASN A 395 -8.95 -0.69 6.46
C ASN A 395 -7.53 -0.11 6.55
N SER A 396 -7.19 0.56 7.68
CA SER A 396 -5.91 1.27 7.92
C SER A 396 -5.55 2.25 6.81
N VAL A 397 -6.56 2.82 6.16
CA VAL A 397 -6.36 3.86 5.15
C VAL A 397 -6.27 5.20 5.86
N LEU A 398 -5.09 5.84 5.75
CA LEU A 398 -4.89 7.18 6.26
C LEU A 398 -5.59 8.20 5.34
N THR A 399 -6.73 8.69 5.78
CA THR A 399 -7.51 9.72 5.08
C THR A 399 -7.36 11.07 5.77
N LYS A 400 -7.52 12.16 5.04
CA LYS A 400 -7.50 13.51 5.59
C LYS A 400 -8.76 14.26 5.21
N PHE A 401 -9.32 15.00 6.17
CA PHE A 401 -10.41 15.93 5.88
C PHE A 401 -10.17 17.32 6.50
N ARG A 402 -10.84 18.32 5.94
CA ARG A 402 -10.77 19.70 6.41
C ARG A 402 -11.99 20.03 7.27
N CYS A 403 -11.75 20.53 8.47
CA CYS A 403 -12.78 21.10 9.33
C CYS A 403 -12.80 22.63 9.18
N TRP A 404 -13.93 23.15 8.77
CA TRP A 404 -14.20 24.59 8.67
C TRP A 404 -15.12 25.06 9.79
N GLY A 405 -15.20 26.37 10.02
CA GLY A 405 -16.11 26.94 11.00
C GLY A 405 -15.74 26.62 12.44
N ILE A 406 -14.44 26.49 12.69
CA ILE A 406 -13.88 26.19 14.01
C ILE A 406 -14.12 27.34 14.97
N VAL A 407 -14.61 27.05 16.17
CA VAL A 407 -14.72 27.99 17.30
C VAL A 407 -13.60 27.70 18.27
N GLU A 408 -12.58 28.56 18.25
CA GLU A 408 -11.40 28.42 19.11
C GLU A 408 -11.78 28.39 20.59
N GLY A 409 -11.18 27.46 21.33
CA GLY A 409 -11.49 27.24 22.76
C GLY A 409 -12.75 26.44 23.07
N LYS A 410 -13.65 26.23 22.07
CA LYS A 410 -14.89 25.44 22.25
C LYS A 410 -14.87 24.11 21.50
N ASP A 411 -14.30 24.09 20.31
CA ASP A 411 -14.23 22.86 19.52
C ASP A 411 -13.02 22.01 19.91
N ARG A 412 -13.25 20.70 20.04
CA ARG A 412 -12.22 19.71 20.34
C ARG A 412 -12.45 18.45 19.51
N ILE A 413 -11.37 17.82 19.08
CA ILE A 413 -11.36 16.47 18.51
C ILE A 413 -10.45 15.65 19.42
N HIS A 414 -10.99 14.57 20.00
CA HIS A 414 -10.24 13.65 20.83
C HIS A 414 -9.51 12.66 19.92
N LEU A 415 -8.18 12.66 19.99
CA LEU A 415 -7.36 11.71 19.28
C LEU A 415 -7.59 10.29 19.81
N ASN A 416 -7.38 9.31 18.96
CA ASN A 416 -7.46 7.89 19.32
C ASN A 416 -8.84 7.43 19.83
N ARG A 417 -9.89 8.17 19.51
CA ARG A 417 -11.27 7.81 19.85
C ARG A 417 -12.11 7.70 18.58
N PRO A 418 -13.02 6.72 18.48
CA PRO A 418 -13.85 6.55 17.29
C PRO A 418 -14.91 7.64 17.18
N TYR A 419 -15.06 8.17 15.98
CA TYR A 419 -16.08 9.14 15.62
C TYR A 419 -16.96 8.63 14.49
N MET A 420 -18.22 8.98 14.55
CA MET A 420 -19.14 8.98 13.41
C MET A 420 -19.27 10.41 12.91
N ALA A 421 -19.19 10.63 11.62
CA ALA A 421 -19.21 11.97 11.06
C ALA A 421 -19.95 12.06 9.72
N ARG A 422 -20.54 13.24 9.48
CA ARG A 422 -20.98 13.64 8.15
C ARG A 422 -19.88 14.43 7.47
N LEU A 423 -19.42 13.91 6.32
CA LEU A 423 -18.42 14.53 5.49
C LEU A 423 -18.97 14.82 4.10
N ASP A 424 -18.57 15.96 3.55
CA ASP A 424 -18.75 16.30 2.16
C ASP A 424 -17.47 15.91 1.40
N PHE A 425 -17.60 15.35 0.19
CA PHE A 425 -16.47 15.02 -0.66
C PHE A 425 -16.48 15.87 -1.94
N ASP A 426 -15.36 16.50 -2.22
CA ASP A 426 -15.11 17.25 -3.45
C ASP A 426 -13.92 16.60 -4.19
N PRO A 427 -14.06 16.25 -5.50
CA PRO A 427 -12.99 15.59 -6.25
C PRO A 427 -11.67 16.37 -6.31
N ALA A 428 -11.71 17.72 -6.28
CA ALA A 428 -10.54 18.58 -6.32
C ALA A 428 -9.92 18.83 -4.94
N TRP A 429 -10.74 18.83 -3.87
CA TRP A 429 -10.33 19.27 -2.53
C TRP A 429 -10.40 18.15 -1.48
N GLY A 430 -10.98 16.99 -1.81
CA GLY A 430 -11.17 15.87 -0.90
C GLY A 430 -12.23 16.12 0.16
N PHE A 431 -12.18 15.36 1.25
CA PHE A 431 -13.17 15.41 2.32
C PHE A 431 -13.14 16.72 3.12
N SER A 432 -14.32 17.19 3.52
CA SER A 432 -14.48 18.36 4.38
C SER A 432 -15.73 18.29 5.26
N THR A 433 -15.75 19.11 6.31
CA THR A 433 -16.94 19.37 7.14
C THR A 433 -16.94 20.81 7.61
N ARG A 434 -18.14 21.35 7.85
CA ARG A 434 -18.31 22.78 8.22
C ARG A 434 -18.54 23.02 9.70
N SER A 435 -18.73 22.00 10.50
CA SER A 435 -18.97 22.14 11.95
C SER A 435 -18.63 20.85 12.68
N ILE A 436 -17.71 20.90 13.61
CA ILE A 436 -17.37 19.75 14.46
C ILE A 436 -18.60 19.37 15.29
N LYS A 437 -19.18 20.31 16.00
CA LYS A 437 -20.30 20.07 16.93
C LYS A 437 -21.54 19.43 16.28
N ARG A 438 -21.84 19.78 15.03
CA ARG A 438 -23.02 19.25 14.31
C ARG A 438 -22.73 17.95 13.58
N ASN A 439 -21.53 17.81 13.04
CA ASN A 439 -21.21 16.78 12.06
C ASN A 439 -20.32 15.67 12.59
N LEU A 440 -19.64 15.85 13.75
CA LEU A 440 -18.82 14.83 14.38
C LEU A 440 -19.46 14.39 15.68
N ARG A 441 -19.65 13.08 15.85
CA ARG A 441 -20.17 12.47 17.07
C ARG A 441 -19.16 11.45 17.59
N LEU A 442 -18.67 11.68 18.82
CA LEU A 442 -17.83 10.71 19.52
C LEU A 442 -18.61 9.43 19.82
N LEU A 443 -17.99 8.28 19.61
CA LEU A 443 -18.54 6.96 19.89
C LEU A 443 -17.77 6.36 21.09
N GLY A 444 -18.45 5.93 22.08
CA GLY A 444 -17.85 5.33 23.28
C GLY A 444 -17.93 6.22 24.49
#